data_400ba20e5006b63a6df858226f44d832
#
_entry.id   400ba20e5006b63a6df858226f44d832
#
_cell.length_a   1.000
_cell.length_b   1.000
_cell.length_c   1.000
_cell.angle_alpha   90.00
_cell.angle_beta   90.00
_cell.angle_gamma   90.00
#
_symmetry.space_group_name_H-M   'P 1'
#
loop_
_entity.id
_entity.type
_entity.pdbx_description
1 polymer ?
#
loop_
_entity_poly.entity_id
_entity_poly.type
_entity_poly.pdbx_seq_one_letter_code
_entity_poly.pdbx_strand_id
1 'polypeptide(L)'
;MKQGVSDAVRLDVRRAYYDVDASRQQIEVARAAIAQAEESLRINQDRYDSGLTTITDLLGAEDAARRSQIDYWEAIYHFRTSYANLELASGTLNPQSPVVMP
;
A
#
# COMPACT_ATOMS: atom_id res chain seq x y z
N MET A 1 31.07 -5.91 -21.23
CA MET A 1 30.20 -4.73 -21.33
C MET A 1 28.73 -5.10 -21.49
N LYS A 2 28.40 -5.98 -22.43
CA LYS A 2 27.01 -6.42 -22.59
C LYS A 2 26.50 -7.13 -21.34
N GLN A 3 27.36 -7.89 -20.67
CA GLN A 3 26.98 -8.58 -19.44
C GLN A 3 26.67 -7.61 -18.30
N GLY A 4 27.45 -6.53 -18.21
CA GLY A 4 27.21 -5.54 -17.16
C GLY A 4 25.89 -4.84 -17.32
N VAL A 5 25.52 -4.46 -18.54
CA VAL A 5 24.22 -3.83 -18.82
C VAL A 5 23.07 -4.81 -18.57
N SER A 6 23.23 -6.07 -19.01
CA SER A 6 22.24 -7.10 -18.81
C SER A 6 22.03 -7.38 -17.32
N ASP A 7 23.11 -7.42 -16.54
CA ASP A 7 23.03 -7.66 -15.10
C ASP A 7 22.36 -6.49 -14.39
N ALA A 8 22.64 -5.26 -14.80
CA ALA A 8 21.99 -4.08 -14.24
C ALA A 8 20.48 -4.11 -14.49
N VAL A 9 20.06 -4.47 -15.71
CA VAL A 9 18.64 -4.56 -16.06
C VAL A 9 17.96 -5.67 -15.24
N ARG A 10 18.62 -6.81 -15.09
CA ARG A 10 18.08 -7.89 -14.28
C ARG A 10 17.92 -7.48 -12.83
N LEU A 11 18.88 -6.73 -12.31
CA LEU A 11 18.80 -6.22 -10.95
C LEU A 11 17.63 -5.25 -10.79
N ASP A 12 17.41 -4.38 -11.77
CA ASP A 12 16.29 -3.45 -11.76
C ASP A 12 14.95 -4.17 -11.78
N VAL A 13 14.82 -5.21 -12.60
CA VAL A 13 13.60 -6.01 -12.65
C VAL A 13 13.36 -6.71 -11.32
N ARG A 14 14.42 -7.24 -10.73
CA ARG A 14 14.31 -7.92 -9.43
C ARG A 14 13.89 -6.96 -8.32
N ARG A 15 14.48 -5.77 -8.31
CA ARG A 15 14.08 -4.73 -7.34
C ARG A 15 12.61 -4.36 -7.52
N ALA A 16 12.20 -4.13 -8.77
CA ALA A 16 10.82 -3.76 -9.05
C ALA A 16 9.87 -4.87 -8.62
N TYR A 17 10.25 -6.13 -8.80
CA TYR A 17 9.45 -7.26 -8.35
C TYR A 17 9.32 -7.28 -6.83
N TYR A 18 10.43 -7.07 -6.13
CA TYR A 18 10.39 -7.04 -4.66
C TYR A 18 9.57 -5.87 -4.15
N ASP A 19 9.63 -4.72 -4.82
CA ASP A 19 8.84 -3.55 -4.45
C ASP A 19 7.34 -3.84 -4.61
N VAL A 20 6.95 -4.52 -5.68
CA VAL A 20 5.56 -4.92 -5.89
C VAL A 20 5.10 -5.87 -4.80
N ASP A 21 5.94 -6.85 -4.45
CA ASP A 21 5.58 -7.82 -3.41
C ASP A 21 5.44 -7.15 -2.06
N ALA A 22 6.38 -6.27 -1.70
CA ALA A 22 6.31 -5.51 -0.46
C ALA A 22 5.08 -4.61 -0.41
N SER A 23 4.74 -3.98 -1.54
CA SER A 23 3.56 -3.12 -1.63
C SER A 23 2.27 -3.91 -1.47
N ARG A 24 2.24 -5.13 -1.99
CA ARG A 24 1.09 -6.02 -1.82
C ARG A 24 0.89 -6.37 -0.35
N GLN A 25 1.98 -6.68 0.36
CA GLN A 25 1.93 -6.96 1.78
C GLN A 25 1.45 -5.73 2.57
N GLN A 26 1.85 -4.55 2.15
CA GLN A 26 1.43 -3.30 2.77
C GLN A 26 -0.08 -3.09 2.66
N ILE A 27 -0.68 -3.48 1.54
CA ILE A 27 -2.14 -3.42 1.38
C ILE A 27 -2.82 -4.33 2.40
N GLU A 28 -2.30 -5.53 2.62
CA GLU A 28 -2.88 -6.44 3.59
C GLU A 28 -2.76 -5.88 5.02
N VAL A 29 -1.63 -5.27 5.36
CA VAL A 29 -1.44 -4.62 6.65
C VAL A 29 -2.43 -3.47 6.81
N ALA A 30 -2.60 -2.65 5.78
CA ALA A 30 -3.51 -1.51 5.83
C ALA A 30 -4.96 -1.96 5.95
N ARG A 31 -5.33 -3.05 5.28
CA ARG A 31 -6.67 -3.61 5.39
C ARG A 31 -6.97 -4.10 6.80
N ALA A 32 -6.01 -4.79 7.41
CA ALA A 32 -6.16 -5.24 8.80
C ALA A 32 -6.25 -4.05 9.75
N ALA A 33 -5.52 -2.98 9.48
CA ALA A 33 -5.56 -1.77 10.28
C ALA A 33 -6.94 -1.10 10.24
N ILE A 34 -7.60 -1.11 9.07
CA ILE A 34 -8.96 -0.58 8.95
C ILE A 34 -9.92 -1.36 9.85
N ALA A 35 -9.87 -2.68 9.77
CA ALA A 35 -10.75 -3.53 10.59
C ALA A 35 -10.53 -3.27 12.07
N GLN A 36 -9.28 -3.14 12.49
CA GLN A 36 -8.94 -2.87 13.89
C GLN A 36 -9.43 -1.48 14.32
N ALA A 37 -9.25 -0.47 13.47
CA ALA A 37 -9.66 0.89 13.78
C ALA A 37 -11.19 1.01 13.87
N GLU A 38 -11.90 0.33 12.98
CA GLU A 38 -13.36 0.32 13.01
C GLU A 38 -13.90 -0.36 14.26
N GLU A 39 -13.27 -1.47 14.68
CA GLU A 39 -13.66 -2.15 15.90
C GLU A 39 -13.38 -1.27 17.12
N SER A 40 -12.26 -0.59 17.16
CA SER A 40 -11.92 0.35 18.22
C SER A 40 -12.93 1.50 18.27
N LEU A 41 -13.35 2.01 17.11
CA LEU A 41 -14.35 3.07 17.04
C LEU A 41 -15.68 2.58 17.58
N ARG A 42 -16.10 1.37 17.23
CA ARG A 42 -17.36 0.79 17.73
C ARG A 42 -17.33 0.68 19.24
N ILE A 43 -16.23 0.20 19.79
CA ILE A 43 -16.07 0.06 21.24
C ILE A 43 -16.13 1.43 21.92
N ASN A 44 -15.43 2.41 21.37
CA ASN A 44 -15.42 3.76 21.94
C ASN A 44 -16.80 4.42 21.83
N GLN A 45 -17.54 4.17 20.76
CA GLN A 45 -18.90 4.67 20.62
C GLN A 45 -19.80 4.09 21.70
N ASP A 46 -19.73 2.78 21.90
CA ASP A 46 -20.53 2.11 22.94
C ASP A 46 -20.19 2.65 24.33
N ARG A 47 -18.92 2.84 24.60
CA ARG A 47 -18.46 3.36 25.89
C ARG A 47 -18.88 4.82 26.10
N TYR A 48 -18.84 5.61 25.04
CA TYR A 48 -19.31 6.99 25.12
C TYR A 48 -20.81 7.04 25.40
N ASP A 49 -21.58 6.22 24.71
CA ASP A 49 -23.03 6.16 24.90
C ASP A 49 -23.37 5.73 26.33
N SER A 50 -22.52 4.93 26.95
CA SER A 50 -22.70 4.47 28.34
C SER A 50 -22.09 5.42 29.39
N GLY A 51 -21.48 6.52 28.96
CA GLY A 51 -20.83 7.46 29.85
C GLY A 51 -19.48 7.00 30.40
N LEU A 52 -18.88 5.98 29.78
CA LEU A 52 -17.62 5.38 30.27
C LEU A 52 -16.38 5.98 29.63
N THR A 53 -16.53 6.84 28.63
CA THR A 53 -15.39 7.51 28.02
C THR A 53 -15.77 8.93 27.60
N THR A 54 -14.78 9.74 27.22
CA THR A 54 -15.00 11.15 26.89
C THR A 54 -15.24 11.33 25.39
N ILE A 55 -15.82 12.49 25.02
CA ILE A 55 -15.97 12.85 23.63
C ILE A 55 -14.61 12.97 22.93
N THR A 56 -13.58 13.40 23.65
CA THR A 56 -12.23 13.49 23.11
C THR A 56 -11.72 12.12 22.67
N ASP A 57 -11.95 11.09 23.48
CA ASP A 57 -11.56 9.73 23.15
C ASP A 57 -12.33 9.21 21.94
N LEU A 58 -13.63 9.51 21.86
CA LEU A 58 -14.44 9.11 20.71
C LEU A 58 -13.96 9.79 19.42
N LEU A 59 -13.70 11.09 19.48
CA LEU A 59 -13.19 11.83 18.32
C LEU A 59 -11.83 11.30 17.88
N GLY A 60 -10.98 10.91 18.84
CA GLY A 60 -9.70 10.29 18.53
C GLY A 60 -9.86 8.98 17.79
N ALA A 61 -10.83 8.16 18.20
CA ALA A 61 -11.11 6.89 17.54
C ALA A 61 -11.67 7.11 16.13
N GLU A 62 -12.53 8.13 15.95
CA GLU A 62 -13.04 8.48 14.62
C GLU A 62 -11.92 8.95 13.70
N ASP A 63 -10.99 9.77 14.21
CA ASP A 63 -9.85 10.23 13.44
C ASP A 63 -8.95 9.07 13.06
N ALA A 64 -8.70 8.14 13.97
CA ALA A 64 -7.88 6.96 13.69
C ALA A 64 -8.51 6.09 12.60
N ALA A 65 -9.84 5.92 12.63
CA ALA A 65 -10.54 5.15 11.61
C ALA A 65 -10.42 5.81 10.24
N ARG A 66 -10.56 7.13 10.19
CA ARG A 66 -10.43 7.87 8.96
C ARG A 66 -9.02 7.78 8.41
N ARG A 67 -8.03 7.92 9.28
CA ARG A 67 -6.63 7.85 8.91
C ARG A 67 -6.26 6.46 8.34
N SER A 68 -6.81 5.40 8.93
CA SER A 68 -6.55 4.05 8.44
C SER A 68 -7.08 3.86 7.03
N GLN A 69 -8.22 4.48 6.70
CA GLN A 69 -8.76 4.43 5.34
C GLN A 69 -7.87 5.17 4.35
N ILE A 70 -7.34 6.32 4.74
CA ILE A 70 -6.40 7.07 3.90
C ILE A 70 -5.14 6.26 3.67
N ASP A 71 -4.60 5.63 4.71
CA ASP A 71 -3.41 4.79 4.60
C ASP A 71 -3.65 3.62 3.64
N TYR A 72 -4.85 3.04 3.66
CA TYR A 72 -5.20 1.97 2.74
C TYR A 72 -5.16 2.44 1.28
N TRP A 73 -5.75 3.60 0.98
CA TRP A 73 -5.73 4.14 -0.37
C TRP A 73 -4.33 4.51 -0.82
N GLU A 74 -3.51 5.03 0.08
CA GLU A 74 -2.10 5.29 -0.20
C GLU A 74 -1.35 4.01 -0.52
N ALA A 75 -1.63 2.92 0.21
CA ALA A 75 -1.00 1.63 -0.05
C ALA A 75 -1.38 1.10 -1.43
N ILE A 76 -2.65 1.25 -1.82
CA ILE A 76 -3.10 0.84 -3.15
C ILE A 76 -2.42 1.67 -4.23
N TYR A 77 -2.33 2.97 -4.03
CA TYR A 77 -1.66 3.85 -4.99
C TYR A 77 -0.19 3.46 -5.14
N HIS A 78 0.47 3.21 -4.03
CA HIS A 78 1.87 2.79 -4.05
C HIS A 78 2.05 1.45 -4.76
N PHE A 79 1.13 0.52 -4.55
CA PHE A 79 1.15 -0.76 -5.27
C PHE A 79 1.03 -0.55 -6.78
N ARG A 80 0.12 0.29 -7.21
CA ARG A 80 -0.08 0.56 -8.64
C ARG A 80 1.16 1.20 -9.25
N THR A 81 1.79 2.12 -8.53
CA THR A 81 3.02 2.75 -9.00
C THR A 81 4.15 1.74 -9.09
N SER A 82 4.30 0.88 -8.10
CA SER A 82 5.34 -0.16 -8.09
C SER A 82 5.11 -1.16 -9.22
N TYR A 83 3.85 -1.52 -9.48
CA TYR A 83 3.51 -2.43 -10.56
C TYR A 83 3.83 -1.82 -11.92
N ALA A 84 3.53 -0.54 -12.10
CA ALA A 84 3.86 0.18 -13.32
C ALA A 84 5.37 0.22 -13.54
N ASN A 85 6.14 0.42 -12.48
CA ASN A 85 7.60 0.40 -12.55
C ASN A 85 8.11 -0.98 -12.94
N LEU A 86 7.48 -2.03 -12.42
CA LEU A 86 7.86 -3.40 -12.79
C LEU A 86 7.59 -3.65 -14.28
N GLU A 87 6.44 -3.22 -14.78
CA GLU A 87 6.12 -3.36 -16.20
C GLU A 87 7.12 -2.59 -17.06
N LEU A 88 7.50 -1.40 -16.65
CA LEU A 88 8.46 -0.60 -17.37
C LEU A 88 9.82 -1.29 -17.40
N ALA A 89 10.28 -1.81 -16.28
CA ALA A 89 11.55 -2.52 -16.21
C ALA A 89 11.52 -3.78 -17.05
N SER A 90 10.41 -4.52 -17.04
CA SER A 90 10.23 -5.71 -17.88
C SER A 90 10.18 -5.33 -19.35
N GLY A 91 9.56 -4.19 -19.67
CA GLY A 91 9.51 -3.68 -21.04
C GLY A 91 10.87 -3.28 -21.55
N THR A 92 11.75 -2.79 -20.67
CA THR A 92 13.12 -2.49 -21.03
C THR A 92 13.89 -3.77 -21.40
N LEU A 93 13.59 -4.87 -20.70
CA LEU A 93 14.15 -6.18 -21.04
C LEU A 93 13.62 -6.73 -22.34
N ASN A 94 12.36 -6.47 -22.63
CA ASN A 94 11.66 -6.97 -23.81
C ASN A 94 11.16 -5.77 -24.62
N PRO A 95 11.96 -5.30 -25.62
CA PRO A 95 11.59 -4.10 -26.36
C PRO A 95 10.30 -4.23 -27.16
N GLN A 96 9.79 -5.43 -27.36
CA GLN A 96 8.53 -5.66 -28.08
C GLN A 96 7.31 -5.62 -27.14
N SER A 97 7.53 -5.37 -25.87
CA SER A 97 6.43 -5.25 -24.92
C SER A 97 5.56 -4.05 -25.26
N PRO A 98 4.21 -4.17 -25.14
CA PRO A 98 3.32 -3.03 -25.39
C PRO A 98 3.55 -1.85 -24.46
N VAL A 99 4.15 -2.08 -23.32
CA VAL A 99 4.45 -1.02 -22.35
C VAL A 99 5.45 -0.02 -22.90
N VAL A 100 6.36 -0.47 -23.77
CA VAL A 100 7.39 0.39 -24.39
C VAL A 100 6.79 1.25 -25.49
N MET A 101 5.72 0.82 -26.10
CA MET A 101 5.08 1.54 -27.20
C MET A 101 4.29 2.74 -26.67
N PRO A 102 4.49 3.94 -27.25
CA PRO A 102 3.72 5.13 -26.85
C PRO A 102 2.25 5.03 -27.21
#